data_7d126133b2e45b958cdda75631827893
#
_entry.id   7d126133b2e45b958cdda75631827893
#
_cell.length_a   1.000
_cell.length_b   1.000
_cell.length_c   1.000
_cell.angle_alpha   90.00
_cell.angle_beta   90.00
_cell.angle_gamma   90.00
#
_symmetry.space_group_name_H-M   'P 1'
#
loop_
_entity.id
_entity.type
_entity.pdbx_description
1 polymer ?
#
loop_
_entity_poly.entity_id
_entity_poly.type
_entity_poly.pdbx_seq_one_letter_code
_entity_poly.pdbx_strand_id
1 'polypeptide(L)'
;MLIVRRIKPDTLHQVKSLADTQLVTEEALLRIGRLGLQLSYSPLVKAEWRTFPPAGYADPAFLVQDAASAFYAAFEGEQYIGCAAVTCHPSGWADILDLRVDAAYRRQGAGRMLLDKCAAFAQKHELYGLRAACTDSNPGMCQFLEHEGFALHGFDQMLLSQSPEERLKPRSRRASLLFFYRLNQKG
;
A
#
# COMPACT_ATOMS: atom_id res chain seq x y z
N MET A 1 0.65 23.20 -6.78
CA MET A 1 1.08 22.99 -5.38
C MET A 1 0.44 21.71 -4.87
N LEU A 2 1.26 20.77 -4.45
CA LEU A 2 0.83 19.47 -3.94
C LEU A 2 0.24 19.61 -2.53
N ILE A 3 -0.97 19.11 -2.32
CA ILE A 3 -1.67 19.10 -1.02
C ILE A 3 -2.29 17.73 -0.74
N VAL A 4 -2.34 17.35 0.55
CA VAL A 4 -3.05 16.14 1.00
C VAL A 4 -4.06 16.54 2.06
N ARG A 5 -5.31 16.13 1.86
CA ARG A 5 -6.42 16.40 2.80
C ARG A 5 -7.24 15.16 3.11
N ARG A 6 -7.82 15.12 4.30
CA ARG A 6 -8.80 14.10 4.67
C ARG A 6 -10.09 14.34 3.90
N ILE A 7 -10.63 13.30 3.28
CA ILE A 7 -11.93 13.32 2.64
C ILE A 7 -12.99 13.05 3.70
N LYS A 8 -14.08 13.80 3.59
CA LYS A 8 -15.27 13.70 4.43
C LYS A 8 -16.47 13.36 3.53
N PRO A 9 -17.64 12.98 4.10
CA PRO A 9 -18.83 12.68 3.30
C PRO A 9 -19.23 13.79 2.31
N ASP A 10 -19.12 15.05 2.70
CA ASP A 10 -19.41 16.22 1.87
C ASP A 10 -18.41 16.48 0.74
N THR A 11 -17.17 15.97 0.87
CA THR A 11 -16.10 16.11 -0.12
C THR A 11 -15.81 14.83 -0.91
N LEU A 12 -16.58 13.77 -0.71
CA LEU A 12 -16.40 12.47 -1.35
C LEU A 12 -16.44 12.56 -2.89
N HIS A 13 -17.25 13.47 -3.44
CA HIS A 13 -17.35 13.72 -4.89
C HIS A 13 -16.02 14.13 -5.56
N GLN A 14 -15.00 14.51 -4.77
CA GLN A 14 -13.68 14.88 -5.28
C GLN A 14 -12.79 13.67 -5.54
N VAL A 15 -13.14 12.49 -5.01
CA VAL A 15 -12.42 11.25 -5.24
C VAL A 15 -12.78 10.70 -6.61
N LYS A 16 -11.75 10.41 -7.42
CA LYS A 16 -11.92 9.86 -8.77
C LYS A 16 -11.21 8.51 -8.87
N SER A 17 -11.51 7.75 -9.91
CA SER A 17 -10.77 6.55 -10.23
C SER A 17 -9.33 6.90 -10.60
N LEU A 18 -8.37 6.13 -10.10
CA LEU A 18 -6.97 6.16 -10.50
C LEU A 18 -6.65 4.92 -11.31
N ALA A 19 -5.75 5.06 -12.27
CA ALA A 19 -5.24 3.91 -13.01
C ALA A 19 -4.47 2.99 -12.04
N ASP A 20 -4.82 1.73 -12.05
CA ASP A 20 -4.21 0.69 -11.22
C ASP A 20 -3.21 -0.19 -12.02
N THR A 21 -3.05 0.09 -13.30
CA THR A 21 -2.13 -0.60 -14.21
C THR A 21 -0.82 0.15 -14.32
N GLN A 22 0.30 -0.58 -14.22
CA GLN A 22 1.65 -0.02 -14.34
C GLN A 22 2.59 -0.97 -15.06
N LEU A 23 3.60 -0.41 -15.74
CA LEU A 23 4.67 -1.19 -16.35
C LEU A 23 5.65 -1.65 -15.27
N VAL A 24 5.82 -2.96 -15.17
CA VAL A 24 6.74 -3.61 -14.23
C VAL A 24 7.96 -4.09 -14.99
N THR A 25 9.15 -3.67 -14.57
CA THR A 25 10.43 -3.95 -15.22
C THR A 25 11.34 -4.86 -14.41
N GLU A 26 10.96 -5.14 -13.17
CA GLU A 26 11.71 -5.99 -12.25
C GLU A 26 10.77 -6.86 -11.40
N GLU A 27 11.29 -7.84 -10.73
CA GLU A 27 10.57 -8.69 -9.79
C GLU A 27 11.18 -8.60 -8.40
N ALA A 28 10.34 -8.70 -7.36
CA ALA A 28 10.77 -8.82 -5.98
C ALA A 28 10.85 -10.30 -5.60
N LEU A 29 12.00 -10.71 -5.09
CA LEU A 29 12.26 -12.08 -4.67
C LEU A 29 12.39 -12.14 -3.15
N LEU A 30 11.45 -12.83 -2.51
CA LEU A 30 11.49 -13.08 -1.08
C LEU A 30 12.58 -14.10 -0.76
N ARG A 31 13.48 -13.75 0.15
CA ARG A 31 14.53 -14.60 0.68
C ARG A 31 14.37 -14.79 2.19
N ILE A 32 14.54 -16.02 2.64
CA ILE A 32 14.51 -16.37 4.06
C ILE A 32 15.91 -16.80 4.43
N GLY A 33 16.56 -16.08 5.30
CA GLY A 33 17.94 -16.33 5.71
C GLY A 33 18.13 -16.18 7.22
N ARG A 34 19.39 -16.30 7.66
CA ARG A 34 19.76 -16.14 9.09
C ARG A 34 19.40 -14.76 9.66
N LEU A 35 19.33 -13.74 8.82
CA LEU A 35 19.00 -12.36 9.20
C LEU A 35 17.49 -12.07 9.09
N GLY A 36 16.65 -13.08 8.87
CA GLY A 36 15.20 -12.94 8.74
C GLY A 36 14.74 -12.88 7.28
N LEU A 37 13.64 -12.17 7.06
CA LEU A 37 13.03 -11.96 5.75
C LEU A 37 13.71 -10.80 5.03
N GLN A 38 14.05 -11.01 3.77
CA GLN A 38 14.67 -10.00 2.92
C GLN A 38 14.06 -10.02 1.52
N LEU A 39 13.97 -8.87 0.88
CA LEU A 39 13.67 -8.76 -0.54
C LEU A 39 14.94 -8.47 -1.32
N SER A 40 15.05 -9.08 -2.47
CA SER A 40 16.01 -8.72 -3.51
C SER A 40 15.24 -8.44 -4.80
N TYR A 41 15.77 -7.55 -5.62
CA TYR A 41 15.13 -7.12 -6.86
C TYR A 41 16.00 -7.51 -8.04
N SER A 42 15.37 -8.07 -9.07
CA SER A 42 16.07 -8.44 -10.31
C SER A 42 15.27 -8.00 -11.53
N PRO A 43 15.96 -7.57 -12.60
CA PRO A 43 15.28 -7.18 -13.83
C PRO A 43 14.48 -8.34 -14.42
N LEU A 44 13.28 -8.04 -14.92
CA LEU A 44 12.53 -8.99 -15.74
C LEU A 44 13.19 -9.12 -17.12
N VAL A 45 13.12 -10.31 -17.71
CA VAL A 45 13.57 -10.55 -19.10
C VAL A 45 12.80 -9.65 -20.08
N LYS A 46 11.52 -9.39 -19.77
CA LYS A 46 10.65 -8.52 -20.53
C LYS A 46 9.74 -7.74 -19.60
N ALA A 47 9.65 -6.44 -19.80
CA ALA A 47 8.72 -5.59 -19.07
C ALA A 47 7.25 -6.01 -19.32
N GLU A 48 6.43 -5.97 -18.29
CA GLU A 48 5.04 -6.43 -18.30
C GLU A 48 4.11 -5.35 -17.74
N TRP A 49 2.94 -5.19 -18.36
CA TRP A 49 1.86 -4.42 -17.76
C TRP A 49 1.13 -5.26 -16.72
N ARG A 50 1.07 -4.78 -15.49
CA ARG A 50 0.36 -5.43 -14.37
C ARG A 50 -0.66 -4.50 -13.75
N THR A 51 -1.78 -5.06 -13.34
CA THR A 51 -2.88 -4.33 -12.67
C THR A 51 -2.84 -4.65 -11.18
N PHE A 52 -2.95 -3.61 -10.36
CA PHE A 52 -2.93 -3.69 -8.90
C PHE A 52 -4.17 -2.95 -8.34
N PRO A 53 -5.37 -3.58 -8.44
CA PRO A 53 -6.61 -2.97 -7.96
C PRO A 53 -6.57 -2.75 -6.45
N PRO A 54 -7.32 -1.77 -5.93
CA PRO A 54 -7.49 -1.62 -4.50
C PRO A 54 -8.19 -2.84 -3.91
N ALA A 55 -7.95 -3.09 -2.63
CA ALA A 55 -8.76 -4.06 -1.91
C ALA A 55 -10.23 -3.61 -1.88
N GLY A 56 -11.17 -4.54 -2.10
CA GLY A 56 -12.59 -4.21 -2.19
C GLY A 56 -13.18 -3.54 -0.93
N TYR A 57 -12.54 -3.74 0.24
CA TYR A 57 -12.90 -3.10 1.50
C TYR A 57 -12.33 -1.68 1.67
N ALA A 58 -11.59 -1.18 0.71
CA ALA A 58 -11.05 0.20 0.72
C ALA A 58 -11.99 1.21 0.02
N ASP A 59 -13.30 0.94 -0.04
CA ASP A 59 -14.28 1.87 -0.61
C ASP A 59 -14.31 3.17 0.18
N PRO A 60 -13.99 4.32 -0.45
CA PRO A 60 -14.00 5.62 0.19
C PRO A 60 -15.35 5.99 0.82
N ALA A 61 -16.48 5.60 0.20
CA ALA A 61 -17.81 5.91 0.68
C ALA A 61 -18.09 5.29 2.06
N PHE A 62 -17.51 4.13 2.32
CA PHE A 62 -17.61 3.47 3.61
C PHE A 62 -16.63 4.06 4.64
N LEU A 63 -15.39 4.27 4.24
CA LEU A 63 -14.31 4.71 5.14
C LEU A 63 -14.49 6.14 5.68
N VAL A 64 -15.13 7.03 4.90
CA VAL A 64 -15.36 8.41 5.35
C VAL A 64 -16.42 8.52 6.46
N GLN A 65 -17.24 7.47 6.65
CA GLN A 65 -18.29 7.40 7.66
C GLN A 65 -17.84 6.67 8.94
N ASP A 66 -16.74 5.90 8.85
CA ASP A 66 -16.21 5.14 9.97
C ASP A 66 -15.24 5.97 10.81
N ALA A 67 -15.50 6.09 12.12
CA ALA A 67 -14.65 6.84 13.05
C ALA A 67 -13.27 6.17 13.25
N ALA A 68 -13.20 4.85 13.06
CA ALA A 68 -11.96 4.06 13.15
C ALA A 68 -11.15 4.07 11.84
N SER A 69 -11.59 4.85 10.83
CA SER A 69 -10.96 4.88 9.51
C SER A 69 -10.74 6.32 9.03
N ALA A 70 -9.88 6.46 8.03
CA ALA A 70 -9.71 7.71 7.31
C ALA A 70 -9.36 7.46 5.84
N PHE A 71 -9.86 8.34 4.99
CA PHE A 71 -9.48 8.40 3.59
C PHE A 71 -8.84 9.75 3.30
N TYR A 72 -7.61 9.72 2.78
CA TYR A 72 -6.84 10.90 2.39
C TYR A 72 -6.71 10.95 0.87
N ALA A 73 -6.81 12.15 0.33
CA ALA A 73 -6.61 12.41 -1.09
C ALA A 73 -5.51 13.43 -1.32
N ALA A 74 -4.68 13.17 -2.31
CA ALA A 74 -3.64 14.07 -2.81
C ALA A 74 -4.12 14.80 -4.05
N PHE A 75 -3.80 16.08 -4.14
CA PHE A 75 -4.17 16.96 -5.25
C PHE A 75 -2.96 17.77 -5.72
N GLU A 76 -2.82 17.94 -7.02
CA GLU A 76 -1.99 18.99 -7.63
C GLU A 76 -2.93 20.05 -8.20
N GLY A 77 -2.97 21.24 -7.53
CA GLY A 77 -4.04 22.21 -7.78
C GLY A 77 -5.42 21.61 -7.46
N GLU A 78 -6.28 21.54 -8.47
CA GLU A 78 -7.62 20.91 -8.36
C GLU A 78 -7.65 19.45 -8.84
N GLN A 79 -6.55 18.96 -9.41
CA GLN A 79 -6.48 17.61 -9.95
C GLN A 79 -6.25 16.59 -8.84
N TYR A 80 -7.13 15.60 -8.74
CA TYR A 80 -6.96 14.43 -7.89
C TYR A 80 -5.87 13.53 -8.48
N ILE A 81 -4.81 13.26 -7.69
CA ILE A 81 -3.61 12.55 -8.15
C ILE A 81 -3.22 11.34 -7.31
N GLY A 82 -3.88 11.11 -6.18
CA GLY A 82 -3.54 9.97 -5.32
C GLY A 82 -4.44 9.85 -4.11
N CYS A 83 -4.34 8.72 -3.43
CA CYS A 83 -5.07 8.46 -2.20
C CYS A 83 -4.32 7.55 -1.23
N ALA A 84 -4.73 7.61 0.03
CA ALA A 84 -4.44 6.62 1.04
C ALA A 84 -5.69 6.35 1.89
N ALA A 85 -5.96 5.08 2.15
CA ALA A 85 -7.00 4.61 3.05
C ALA A 85 -6.34 3.93 4.25
N VAL A 86 -6.77 4.27 5.46
CA VAL A 86 -6.21 3.73 6.70
C VAL A 86 -7.32 3.42 7.69
N THR A 87 -7.15 2.34 8.46
CA THR A 87 -8.11 1.94 9.51
C THR A 87 -7.40 1.44 10.76
N CYS A 88 -8.04 1.58 11.92
CA CYS A 88 -7.58 0.95 13.17
C CYS A 88 -7.80 -0.56 13.09
N HIS A 89 -6.76 -1.34 13.33
CA HIS A 89 -6.86 -2.79 13.44
C HIS A 89 -6.87 -3.22 14.93
N PRO A 90 -7.65 -4.25 15.31
CA PRO A 90 -7.73 -4.72 16.70
C PRO A 90 -6.39 -5.13 17.32
N SER A 91 -5.38 -5.45 16.51
CA SER A 91 -4.01 -5.75 16.98
C SER A 91 -3.19 -4.52 17.39
N GLY A 92 -3.77 -3.32 17.39
CA GLY A 92 -3.09 -2.08 17.78
C GLY A 92 -2.26 -1.41 16.66
N TRP A 93 -2.44 -1.81 15.41
CA TRP A 93 -1.80 -1.21 14.24
C TRP A 93 -2.79 -0.40 13.40
N ALA A 94 -2.30 0.60 12.68
CA ALA A 94 -3.07 1.25 11.63
C ALA A 94 -2.79 0.54 10.30
N ASP A 95 -3.81 -0.09 9.74
CA ASP A 95 -3.71 -0.79 8.46
C ASP A 95 -3.88 0.19 7.30
N ILE A 96 -2.90 0.25 6.43
CA ILE A 96 -3.02 0.93 5.14
C ILE A 96 -3.75 -0.02 4.20
N LEU A 97 -5.01 0.31 3.91
CA LEU A 97 -5.89 -0.48 3.05
C LEU A 97 -5.67 -0.20 1.56
N ASP A 98 -5.30 1.04 1.24
CA ASP A 98 -4.98 1.48 -0.12
C ASP A 98 -3.95 2.61 -0.07
N LEU A 99 -3.04 2.62 -1.03
CA LEU A 99 -2.06 3.69 -1.21
C LEU A 99 -1.69 3.76 -2.70
N ARG A 100 -2.15 4.80 -3.37
CA ARG A 100 -1.92 4.96 -4.81
C ARG A 100 -1.62 6.40 -5.17
N VAL A 101 -0.74 6.54 -6.16
CA VAL A 101 -0.45 7.82 -6.81
C VAL A 101 -0.48 7.59 -8.31
N ASP A 102 -1.18 8.47 -9.03
CA ASP A 102 -1.21 8.48 -10.49
C ASP A 102 0.23 8.46 -11.06
N ALA A 103 0.44 7.66 -12.09
CA ALA A 103 1.76 7.41 -12.66
C ALA A 103 2.48 8.72 -13.08
N ALA A 104 1.73 9.69 -13.59
CA ALA A 104 2.27 10.99 -14.02
C ALA A 104 2.78 11.86 -12.85
N TYR A 105 2.33 11.57 -11.62
CA TYR A 105 2.67 12.34 -10.41
C TYR A 105 3.53 11.57 -9.40
N ARG A 106 4.02 10.39 -9.79
CA ARG A 106 4.95 9.62 -8.94
C ARG A 106 6.30 10.30 -8.82
N ARG A 107 7.06 9.94 -7.77
CA ARG A 107 8.41 10.46 -7.47
C ARG A 107 8.46 11.97 -7.17
N GLN A 108 7.30 12.59 -6.92
CA GLN A 108 7.16 14.02 -6.58
C GLN A 108 6.75 14.24 -5.12
N GLY A 109 6.84 13.20 -4.27
CA GLY A 109 6.57 13.28 -2.84
C GLY A 109 5.12 12.99 -2.42
N ALA A 110 4.16 12.84 -3.35
CA ALA A 110 2.75 12.61 -3.02
C ALA A 110 2.52 11.38 -2.15
N GLY A 111 3.17 10.25 -2.46
CA GLY A 111 3.08 9.02 -1.67
C GLY A 111 3.56 9.19 -0.23
N ARG A 112 4.68 9.90 -0.04
CA ARG A 112 5.20 10.22 1.30
C ARG A 112 4.24 11.09 2.08
N MET A 113 3.71 12.16 1.48
CA MET A 113 2.72 13.03 2.14
C MET A 113 1.45 12.28 2.55
N LEU A 114 1.01 11.31 1.75
CA LEU A 114 -0.10 10.43 2.09
C LEU A 114 0.24 9.54 3.29
N LEU A 115 1.43 8.93 3.31
CA LEU A 115 1.91 8.13 4.45
C LEU A 115 2.06 8.95 5.72
N ASP A 116 2.50 10.20 5.63
CA ASP A 116 2.61 11.10 6.80
C ASP A 116 1.22 11.35 7.42
N LYS A 117 0.17 11.46 6.60
CA LYS A 117 -1.22 11.55 7.10
C LYS A 117 -1.67 10.26 7.77
N CYS A 118 -1.31 9.10 7.23
CA CYS A 118 -1.58 7.80 7.87
C CYS A 118 -0.82 7.67 9.20
N ALA A 119 0.43 8.12 9.27
CA ALA A 119 1.21 8.12 10.51
C ALA A 119 0.60 9.05 11.59
N ALA A 120 0.17 10.25 11.20
CA ALA A 120 -0.55 11.16 12.10
C ALA A 120 -1.88 10.56 12.58
N PHE A 121 -2.59 9.80 11.72
CA PHE A 121 -3.76 9.05 12.12
C PHE A 121 -3.42 7.98 13.16
N ALA A 122 -2.39 7.18 12.95
CA ALA A 122 -1.95 6.15 13.88
C ALA A 122 -1.55 6.74 15.25
N GLN A 123 -0.84 7.87 15.26
CA GLN A 123 -0.48 8.59 16.50
C GLN A 123 -1.71 9.09 17.24
N LYS A 124 -2.67 9.71 16.52
CA LYS A 124 -3.92 10.21 17.11
C LYS A 124 -4.76 9.13 17.78
N HIS A 125 -4.72 7.90 17.24
CA HIS A 125 -5.46 6.74 17.75
C HIS A 125 -4.61 5.87 18.69
N GLU A 126 -3.43 6.35 19.14
CA GLU A 126 -2.52 5.68 20.06
C GLU A 126 -2.11 4.27 19.61
N LEU A 127 -2.02 4.05 18.29
CA LEU A 127 -1.63 2.80 17.69
C LEU A 127 -0.10 2.66 17.66
N TYR A 128 0.42 1.44 17.58
CA TYR A 128 1.87 1.17 17.54
C TYR A 128 2.57 1.79 16.33
N GLY A 129 1.90 1.89 15.20
CA GLY A 129 2.43 2.40 13.95
C GLY A 129 1.58 1.99 12.76
N LEU A 130 2.21 1.91 11.59
CA LEU A 130 1.59 1.55 10.33
C LEU A 130 1.89 0.10 9.97
N ARG A 131 0.88 -0.60 9.47
CA ARG A 131 1.00 -1.89 8.78
C ARG A 131 0.52 -1.73 7.34
N ALA A 132 1.31 -2.21 6.39
CA ALA A 132 0.95 -2.24 4.98
C ALA A 132 1.12 -3.65 4.43
N ALA A 133 0.29 -4.03 3.45
CA ALA A 133 0.44 -5.27 2.73
C ALA A 133 0.51 -4.99 1.23
N CYS A 134 1.43 -5.66 0.54
CA CYS A 134 1.51 -5.65 -0.92
C CYS A 134 2.01 -7.00 -1.44
N THR A 135 1.87 -7.23 -2.74
CA THR A 135 2.35 -8.47 -3.34
C THR A 135 3.80 -8.31 -3.82
N ASP A 136 4.56 -9.39 -3.81
CA ASP A 136 5.90 -9.45 -4.43
C ASP A 136 5.86 -9.18 -5.95
N SER A 137 4.69 -9.34 -6.58
CA SER A 137 4.47 -8.95 -7.97
C SER A 137 4.41 -7.43 -8.20
N ASN A 138 4.39 -6.62 -7.12
CA ASN A 138 4.46 -5.15 -7.14
C ASN A 138 5.77 -4.64 -6.53
N PRO A 139 6.92 -4.81 -7.19
CA PRO A 139 8.23 -4.42 -6.67
C PRO A 139 8.30 -2.92 -6.36
N GLY A 140 7.64 -2.08 -7.16
CA GLY A 140 7.62 -0.64 -6.93
C GLY A 140 6.99 -0.25 -5.59
N MET A 141 5.93 -0.93 -5.15
CA MET A 141 5.34 -0.72 -3.84
C MET A 141 6.25 -1.28 -2.73
N CYS A 142 6.85 -2.45 -2.92
CA CYS A 142 7.80 -3.02 -1.97
C CYS A 142 8.97 -2.05 -1.71
N GLN A 143 9.63 -1.58 -2.76
CA GLN A 143 10.74 -0.61 -2.66
C GLN A 143 10.30 0.70 -2.03
N PHE A 144 9.10 1.20 -2.37
CA PHE A 144 8.57 2.40 -1.76
C PHE A 144 8.39 2.24 -0.25
N LEU A 145 7.80 1.14 0.22
CA LEU A 145 7.61 0.87 1.64
C LEU A 145 8.96 0.76 2.37
N GLU A 146 9.93 0.03 1.82
CA GLU A 146 11.28 -0.07 2.39
C GLU A 146 11.96 1.30 2.48
N HIS A 147 11.86 2.12 1.43
CA HIS A 147 12.41 3.48 1.41
C HIS A 147 11.75 4.40 2.47
N GLU A 148 10.45 4.22 2.73
CA GLU A 148 9.72 4.97 3.75
C GLU A 148 9.87 4.37 5.17
N GLY A 149 10.82 3.48 5.37
CA GLY A 149 11.22 2.95 6.67
C GLY A 149 10.35 1.81 7.19
N PHE A 150 9.59 1.15 6.33
CA PHE A 150 8.91 -0.09 6.70
C PHE A 150 9.89 -1.27 6.65
N ALA A 151 9.76 -2.18 7.60
CA ALA A 151 10.47 -3.45 7.63
C ALA A 151 9.51 -4.60 7.25
N LEU A 152 10.00 -5.55 6.48
CA LEU A 152 9.27 -6.78 6.14
C LEU A 152 9.27 -7.72 7.33
N HIS A 153 8.10 -8.06 7.86
CA HIS A 153 7.95 -8.92 9.04
C HIS A 153 7.15 -10.20 8.80
N GLY A 154 6.56 -10.37 7.63
CA GLY A 154 5.77 -11.56 7.36
C GLY A 154 5.39 -11.70 5.89
N PHE A 155 4.94 -12.88 5.54
CA PHE A 155 4.38 -13.18 4.22
C PHE A 155 3.35 -14.30 4.28
N ASP A 156 2.44 -14.32 3.31
CA ASP A 156 1.47 -15.39 3.11
C ASP A 156 1.39 -15.74 1.61
N GLN A 157 1.60 -17.01 1.27
CA GLN A 157 1.50 -17.52 -0.10
C GLN A 157 0.15 -18.19 -0.38
N MET A 158 -0.67 -18.39 0.65
CA MET A 158 -1.95 -19.07 0.49
C MET A 158 -3.12 -18.10 0.34
N LEU A 159 -3.00 -16.89 0.89
CA LEU A 159 -4.07 -15.91 0.91
C LEU A 159 -4.47 -15.45 -0.51
N LEU A 160 -3.50 -15.38 -1.43
CA LEU A 160 -3.73 -15.00 -2.83
C LEU A 160 -4.11 -16.20 -3.73
N SER A 161 -4.00 -17.44 -3.22
CA SER A 161 -4.33 -18.64 -3.97
C SER A 161 -5.84 -18.92 -3.93
N GLN A 162 -6.61 -18.13 -4.66
CA GLN A 162 -8.08 -18.21 -4.64
C GLN A 162 -8.62 -19.38 -5.44
N SER A 163 -7.88 -19.93 -6.41
CA SER A 163 -8.33 -21.08 -7.20
C SER A 163 -7.55 -22.37 -6.86
N PRO A 164 -8.15 -23.55 -7.05
CA PRO A 164 -7.42 -24.81 -6.92
C PRO A 164 -6.20 -24.90 -7.84
N GLU A 165 -6.29 -24.34 -9.04
CA GLU A 165 -5.21 -24.33 -10.03
C GLU A 165 -4.00 -23.48 -9.55
N GLU A 166 -4.26 -22.33 -8.94
CA GLU A 166 -3.21 -21.50 -8.32
C GLU A 166 -2.49 -22.26 -7.18
N ARG A 167 -3.24 -23.04 -6.40
CA ARG A 167 -2.69 -23.86 -5.30
C ARG A 167 -1.82 -25.01 -5.79
N LEU A 168 -2.01 -25.46 -7.02
CA LEU A 168 -1.22 -26.52 -7.64
C LEU A 168 0.08 -26.02 -8.26
N LYS A 169 0.24 -24.71 -8.46
CA LYS A 169 1.52 -24.16 -8.92
C LYS A 169 2.64 -24.44 -7.92
N PRO A 170 3.87 -24.70 -8.39
CA PRO A 170 5.03 -24.80 -7.51
C PRO A 170 5.15 -23.56 -6.60
N ARG A 171 5.55 -23.75 -5.34
CA ARG A 171 5.68 -22.65 -4.35
C ARG A 171 6.54 -21.49 -4.88
N SER A 172 7.57 -21.78 -5.67
CA SER A 172 8.44 -20.77 -6.30
C SER A 172 7.76 -19.90 -7.36
N ARG A 173 6.54 -20.24 -7.78
CA ARG A 173 5.75 -19.48 -8.78
C ARG A 173 4.48 -18.86 -8.21
N ARG A 174 4.24 -18.97 -6.90
CA ARG A 174 3.11 -18.36 -6.23
C ARG A 174 3.48 -16.95 -5.81
N ALA A 175 2.60 -16.01 -6.10
CA ALA A 175 2.73 -14.66 -5.54
C ALA A 175 2.62 -14.73 -4.01
N SER A 176 3.44 -13.94 -3.33
CA SER A 176 3.42 -13.80 -1.87
C SER A 176 2.78 -12.47 -1.50
N LEU A 177 1.81 -12.49 -0.58
CA LEU A 177 1.38 -11.28 0.11
C LEU A 177 2.42 -11.00 1.20
N LEU A 178 3.01 -9.82 1.15
CA LEU A 178 4.07 -9.37 2.04
C LEU A 178 3.51 -8.39 3.06
N PHE A 179 3.89 -8.54 4.33
CA PHE A 179 3.45 -7.68 5.42
C PHE A 179 4.61 -6.81 5.91
N PHE A 180 4.42 -5.51 5.79
CA PHE A 180 5.38 -4.47 6.17
C PHE A 180 4.87 -3.70 7.38
N TYR A 181 5.79 -3.37 8.31
CA TYR A 181 5.47 -2.64 9.52
C TYR A 181 6.43 -1.47 9.73
N ARG A 182 5.91 -0.34 10.19
CA ARG A 182 6.68 0.83 10.59
C ARG A 182 6.15 1.35 11.92
N LEU A 183 6.98 1.37 12.95
CA LEU A 183 6.63 1.94 14.26
C LEU A 183 6.43 3.46 14.16
N ASN A 184 5.55 4.00 14.98
CA ASN A 184 5.48 5.44 15.18
C ASN A 184 6.81 5.93 15.77
N GLN A 185 7.32 7.02 15.23
CA GLN A 185 8.45 7.70 15.86
C GLN A 185 7.96 8.22 17.22
N LYS A 186 8.66 7.83 18.28
CA LYS A 186 8.45 8.45 19.59
C LYS A 186 8.87 9.89 19.46
N GLY A 187 7.93 10.83 19.66
CA GLY A 187 8.21 12.24 19.77
C GLY A 187 9.04 12.56 21.01
#